data_ed0555184cb81f7ef7e12ec8e2c0bfbd
#
_entry.id   ed0555184cb81f7ef7e12ec8e2c0bfbd
#
_cell.length_a   1.000
_cell.length_b   1.000
_cell.length_c   1.000
_cell.angle_alpha   90.00
_cell.angle_beta   90.00
_cell.angle_gamma   90.00
#
_symmetry.space_group_name_H-M   'P 1'
#
loop_
_entity.id
_entity.type
_entity.pdbx_description
1 polymer ?
#
loop_
_entity_poly.entity_id
_entity_poly.type
_entity_poly.pdbx_seq_one_letter_code
_entity_poly.pdbx_strand_id
1 'polypeptide(L)'
;MMSTRRQFLINTGTLALGSTVLPSFVDPAKKVKDIGIELYTFRKEMMADAMGTLKQIAALGIKEIESARSTKGNYYGLKSKEMKQVCNDLGMTLRSGHVHLDDQWQQTINDAAEAEQEYVICSSMPSNGQNVSNYKKVAEAFNKAGEDCKKLKIKFGYHNHEYEFEQENGQVLYDILLNNTEANLVNMQLDLGWVIVAGKNPIDYFNKFPGRFPLWHLKDMDMTKKKSTEFGKGGLDIKAMFKNAKQSGMKYFFIEQEEYSDTPLASMQHNMAYLKKLKF
;
A
#
# COMPACT_ATOMS: atom_id res chain seq x y z
N MET A 1 -53.55 -70.07 -21.82
CA MET A 1 -52.12 -70.15 -21.53
C MET A 1 -51.55 -68.73 -21.66
N MET A 2 -50.96 -68.29 -20.59
CA MET A 2 -50.04 -67.13 -20.38
C MET A 2 -50.38 -65.78 -20.98
N SER A 3 -50.98 -65.02 -20.11
CA SER A 3 -51.05 -63.55 -20.13
C SER A 3 -49.68 -62.94 -20.04
N THR A 4 -49.41 -61.85 -20.80
CA THR A 4 -48.46 -60.84 -20.39
C THR A 4 -49.09 -59.46 -20.52
N ARG A 5 -49.23 -58.89 -19.36
CA ARG A 5 -49.79 -57.58 -19.15
C ARG A 5 -48.77 -56.50 -19.59
N ARG A 6 -49.23 -55.55 -20.38
CA ARG A 6 -48.66 -54.20 -20.39
C ARG A 6 -49.81 -53.20 -20.40
N GLN A 7 -50.24 -52.82 -19.23
CA GLN A 7 -51.04 -51.64 -19.03
C GLN A 7 -50.13 -50.44 -19.08
N PHE A 8 -50.35 -49.60 -20.09
CA PHE A 8 -49.71 -48.30 -20.17
C PHE A 8 -50.68 -47.33 -19.51
N LEU A 9 -50.30 -46.87 -18.29
CA LEU A 9 -50.99 -45.78 -17.63
C LEU A 9 -50.38 -44.49 -18.15
N ILE A 10 -51.12 -43.73 -18.91
CA ILE A 10 -50.86 -42.36 -19.24
C ILE A 10 -51.28 -41.53 -18.02
N ASN A 11 -50.32 -41.17 -17.19
CA ASN A 11 -50.54 -40.12 -16.21
C ASN A 11 -50.09 -38.81 -16.80
N THR A 12 -51.05 -37.94 -17.08
CA THR A 12 -50.84 -36.53 -17.32
C THR A 12 -50.32 -35.86 -16.08
N GLY A 13 -49.00 -35.85 -15.95
CA GLY A 13 -48.32 -35.05 -14.92
C GLY A 13 -48.12 -33.63 -15.40
N THR A 14 -48.83 -32.73 -14.80
CA THR A 14 -48.62 -31.26 -14.96
C THR A 14 -47.20 -30.92 -14.49
N LEU A 15 -46.31 -30.60 -15.41
CA LEU A 15 -45.00 -30.02 -15.08
C LEU A 15 -45.19 -28.63 -14.48
N ALA A 16 -45.21 -28.55 -13.16
CA ALA A 16 -44.99 -27.29 -12.49
C ALA A 16 -43.51 -26.95 -12.64
N LEU A 17 -43.21 -26.04 -13.54
CA LEU A 17 -41.92 -25.36 -13.59
C LEU A 17 -41.76 -24.51 -12.32
N GLY A 18 -41.30 -25.16 -11.25
CA GLY A 18 -40.77 -24.47 -10.09
C GLY A 18 -39.49 -23.76 -10.48
N SER A 19 -39.59 -22.49 -10.76
CA SER A 19 -38.42 -21.61 -10.82
C SER A 19 -37.77 -21.61 -9.44
N THR A 20 -36.76 -22.48 -9.22
CA THR A 20 -35.86 -22.35 -8.10
C THR A 20 -35.08 -21.08 -8.30
N VAL A 21 -35.54 -20.01 -7.68
CA VAL A 21 -34.72 -18.81 -7.45
C VAL A 21 -33.59 -19.29 -6.52
N LEU A 22 -32.47 -19.66 -7.12
CA LEU A 22 -31.24 -19.84 -6.36
C LEU A 22 -30.98 -18.52 -5.64
N PRO A 23 -30.82 -18.50 -4.30
CA PRO A 23 -30.42 -17.29 -3.65
C PRO A 23 -29.08 -16.89 -4.24
N SER A 24 -29.04 -15.77 -4.94
CA SER A 24 -27.78 -15.13 -5.31
C SER A 24 -27.09 -14.79 -3.99
N PHE A 25 -26.09 -15.60 -3.62
CA PHE A 25 -25.17 -15.23 -2.56
C PHE A 25 -24.42 -13.98 -3.05
N VAL A 26 -25.00 -12.82 -2.77
CA VAL A 26 -24.27 -11.56 -2.89
C VAL A 26 -23.25 -11.62 -1.76
N ASP A 27 -22.00 -11.85 -2.12
CA ASP A 27 -20.90 -11.77 -1.17
C ASP A 27 -21.02 -10.42 -0.44
N PRO A 28 -21.04 -10.40 0.89
CA PRO A 28 -21.18 -9.14 1.61
C PRO A 28 -20.04 -8.23 1.22
N ALA A 29 -20.37 -7.03 0.74
CA ALA A 29 -19.40 -6.07 0.28
C ALA A 29 -18.32 -5.85 1.36
N LYS A 30 -17.06 -6.05 0.98
CA LYS A 30 -15.93 -5.88 1.88
C LYS A 30 -15.79 -4.40 2.27
N LYS A 31 -15.34 -4.18 3.50
CA LYS A 31 -15.02 -2.84 4.03
C LYS A 31 -13.51 -2.72 4.22
N VAL A 32 -13.01 -1.51 4.09
CA VAL A 32 -11.62 -1.20 4.42
C VAL A 32 -11.42 -1.35 5.93
N LYS A 33 -10.33 -2.01 6.32
CA LYS A 33 -9.92 -2.23 7.71
C LYS A 33 -8.46 -1.84 7.88
N ASP A 34 -8.04 -1.68 9.13
CA ASP A 34 -6.64 -1.46 9.53
C ASP A 34 -5.95 -0.37 8.68
N ILE A 35 -6.59 0.82 8.69
CA ILE A 35 -6.14 1.96 7.89
C ILE A 35 -4.81 2.46 8.45
N GLY A 36 -3.81 2.55 7.57
CA GLY A 36 -2.51 3.11 7.85
C GLY A 36 -2.35 4.55 7.37
N ILE A 37 -1.35 5.23 7.89
CA ILE A 37 -0.92 6.56 7.45
C ILE A 37 0.60 6.64 7.43
N GLU A 38 1.16 7.29 6.40
CA GLU A 38 2.53 7.76 6.42
C GLU A 38 2.60 9.13 7.10
N LEU A 39 3.53 9.25 8.07
CA LEU A 39 3.67 10.46 8.88
C LEU A 39 4.18 11.68 8.12
N TYR A 40 4.69 11.49 6.90
CA TYR A 40 4.99 12.62 6.01
C TYR A 40 3.76 13.48 5.71
N THR A 41 2.57 12.88 5.74
CA THR A 41 1.27 13.58 5.66
C THR A 41 1.16 14.67 6.74
N PHE A 42 1.72 14.45 7.92
CA PHE A 42 1.73 15.41 9.04
C PHE A 42 3.14 15.95 9.33
N ARG A 43 4.03 15.99 8.32
CA ARG A 43 5.46 16.30 8.50
C ARG A 43 5.77 17.56 9.30
N LYS A 44 4.97 18.62 9.12
CA LYS A 44 5.17 19.89 9.84
C LYS A 44 4.71 19.78 11.30
N GLU A 45 3.56 19.21 11.52
CA GLU A 45 2.96 18.96 12.83
C GLU A 45 3.82 17.98 13.63
N MET A 46 4.29 16.90 13.01
CA MET A 46 5.21 15.93 13.61
C MET A 46 6.55 16.59 14.00
N MET A 47 7.07 17.49 13.19
CA MET A 47 8.28 18.25 13.52
C MET A 47 8.07 19.24 14.67
N ALA A 48 6.88 19.80 14.83
CA ALA A 48 6.55 20.75 15.90
C ALA A 48 6.23 20.01 17.22
N ASP A 49 5.36 19.02 17.19
CA ASP A 49 4.91 18.22 18.35
C ASP A 49 4.53 16.81 17.90
N ALA A 50 5.51 15.90 17.91
CA ALA A 50 5.30 14.52 17.49
C ALA A 50 4.26 13.80 18.37
N MET A 51 4.31 14.00 19.70
CA MET A 51 3.42 13.34 20.64
C MET A 51 1.97 13.80 20.50
N GLY A 52 1.75 15.11 20.41
CA GLY A 52 0.42 15.68 20.19
C GLY A 52 -0.18 15.28 18.85
N THR A 53 0.65 15.25 17.79
CA THR A 53 0.24 14.84 16.45
C THR A 53 -0.14 13.36 16.41
N LEU A 54 0.62 12.46 17.01
CA LEU A 54 0.27 11.03 17.10
C LEU A 54 -1.05 10.80 17.83
N LYS A 55 -1.35 11.57 18.90
CA LYS A 55 -2.66 11.52 19.56
C LYS A 55 -3.80 11.93 18.64
N GLN A 56 -3.62 12.98 17.82
CA GLN A 56 -4.63 13.40 16.84
C GLN A 56 -4.84 12.32 15.76
N ILE A 57 -3.77 11.70 15.27
CA ILE A 57 -3.81 10.61 14.31
C ILE A 57 -4.57 9.40 14.88
N ALA A 58 -4.28 9.00 16.13
CA ALA A 58 -4.99 7.93 16.80
C ALA A 58 -6.50 8.21 16.96
N ALA A 59 -6.86 9.47 17.25
CA ALA A 59 -8.27 9.90 17.37
C ALA A 59 -9.05 9.80 16.04
N LEU A 60 -8.38 9.82 14.89
CA LEU A 60 -8.99 9.54 13.58
C LEU A 60 -9.38 8.07 13.40
N GLY A 61 -8.83 7.17 14.22
CA GLY A 61 -9.02 5.73 14.14
C GLY A 61 -7.99 5.02 13.26
N ILE A 62 -6.87 5.66 12.96
CA ILE A 62 -5.72 5.05 12.28
C ILE A 62 -5.15 3.90 13.14
N LYS A 63 -4.70 2.83 12.49
CA LYS A 63 -4.18 1.63 13.15
C LYS A 63 -2.73 1.32 12.82
N GLU A 64 -2.28 1.64 11.62
CA GLU A 64 -0.94 1.33 11.16
C GLU A 64 -0.17 2.64 10.89
N ILE A 65 1.03 2.75 11.40
CA ILE A 65 1.90 3.90 11.23
C ILE A 65 3.09 3.52 10.35
N GLU A 66 3.33 4.33 9.35
CA GLU A 66 4.61 4.40 8.65
C GLU A 66 5.32 5.69 9.03
N SER A 67 6.50 5.57 9.62
CA SER A 67 7.31 6.75 9.93
C SER A 67 7.96 7.33 8.68
N ALA A 68 8.34 8.60 8.72
CA ALA A 68 9.06 9.24 7.63
C ALA A 68 10.35 9.88 8.14
N ARG A 69 11.38 9.87 7.31
CA ARG A 69 12.64 10.55 7.62
C ARG A 69 12.43 12.06 7.71
N SER A 70 13.05 12.67 8.69
CA SER A 70 13.02 14.11 8.95
C SER A 70 14.41 14.62 9.32
N THR A 71 14.55 15.95 9.47
CA THR A 71 15.79 16.55 10.00
C THR A 71 16.04 16.19 11.47
N LYS A 72 15.05 15.62 12.17
CA LYS A 72 15.17 15.06 13.53
C LYS A 72 15.34 13.53 13.53
N GLY A 73 15.69 12.92 12.40
CA GLY A 73 15.84 11.47 12.25
C GLY A 73 14.54 10.78 11.79
N ASN A 74 14.55 9.43 11.83
CA ASN A 74 13.48 8.59 11.28
C ASN A 74 12.20 8.56 12.13
N TYR A 75 12.25 9.10 13.36
CA TYR A 75 11.13 9.09 14.32
C TYR A 75 10.83 10.48 14.89
N TYR A 76 11.11 11.55 14.12
CA TYR A 76 10.80 12.93 14.48
C TYR A 76 11.36 13.37 15.84
N GLY A 77 12.58 12.89 16.17
CA GLY A 77 13.29 13.22 17.42
C GLY A 77 13.03 12.27 18.57
N LEU A 78 12.08 11.34 18.45
CA LEU A 78 11.90 10.25 19.40
C LEU A 78 12.96 9.15 19.17
N LYS A 79 13.25 8.36 20.19
CA LYS A 79 14.02 7.12 20.03
C LYS A 79 13.13 6.03 19.43
N SER A 80 13.71 5.03 18.80
CA SER A 80 13.02 3.87 18.19
C SER A 80 12.02 3.20 19.14
N LYS A 81 12.47 2.84 20.36
CA LYS A 81 11.59 2.24 21.38
C LYS A 81 10.49 3.19 21.86
N GLU A 82 10.82 4.48 22.00
CA GLU A 82 9.85 5.49 22.44
C GLU A 82 8.74 5.65 21.42
N MET A 83 9.10 5.78 20.13
CA MET A 83 8.12 5.86 19.03
C MET A 83 7.20 4.64 19.02
N LYS A 84 7.76 3.42 19.14
CA LYS A 84 6.98 2.19 19.24
C LYS A 84 6.04 2.22 20.45
N GLN A 85 6.54 2.58 21.63
CA GLN A 85 5.74 2.60 22.86
C GLN A 85 4.57 3.56 22.73
N VAL A 86 4.82 4.78 22.22
CA VAL A 86 3.76 5.80 22.00
C VAL A 86 2.70 5.29 21.04
N CYS A 87 3.10 4.66 19.93
CA CYS A 87 2.13 4.08 19.00
C CYS A 87 1.27 3.01 19.71
N ASN A 88 1.91 2.09 20.45
CA ASN A 88 1.21 1.03 21.16
C ASN A 88 0.22 1.57 22.21
N ASP A 89 0.63 2.57 23.01
CA ASP A 89 -0.20 3.19 24.05
C ASP A 89 -1.43 3.89 23.45
N LEU A 90 -1.31 4.34 22.20
CA LEU A 90 -2.40 4.95 21.42
C LEU A 90 -3.22 3.92 20.60
N GLY A 91 -2.93 2.63 20.74
CA GLY A 91 -3.62 1.55 20.03
C GLY A 91 -3.34 1.50 18.53
N MET A 92 -2.14 1.95 18.14
CA MET A 92 -1.58 1.90 16.79
C MET A 92 -0.32 1.01 16.77
N THR A 93 0.05 0.52 15.60
CA THR A 93 1.28 -0.26 15.38
C THR A 93 2.23 0.52 14.48
N LEU A 94 3.49 0.69 14.91
CA LEU A 94 4.55 1.21 14.05
C LEU A 94 4.99 0.10 13.09
N ARG A 95 4.41 0.09 11.89
CA ARG A 95 4.54 -0.99 10.93
C ARG A 95 5.75 -0.87 10.04
N SER A 96 6.02 0.32 9.58
CA SER A 96 6.97 0.64 8.53
C SER A 96 7.65 1.98 8.77
N GLY A 97 8.66 2.30 7.97
CA GLY A 97 9.25 3.64 7.96
C GLY A 97 10.05 3.90 6.70
N HIS A 98 9.90 5.11 6.16
CA HIS A 98 10.71 5.60 5.05
C HIS A 98 12.11 5.96 5.53
N VAL A 99 13.09 5.42 4.83
CA VAL A 99 14.52 5.53 5.14
C VAL A 99 15.34 5.80 3.87
N HIS A 100 16.63 6.08 4.05
CA HIS A 100 17.58 6.16 2.93
C HIS A 100 18.64 5.06 3.06
N LEU A 101 19.16 4.60 1.93
CA LEU A 101 20.37 3.79 1.86
C LEU A 101 21.58 4.75 1.83
N ASP A 102 22.08 5.09 3.00
CA ASP A 102 23.21 5.98 3.19
C ASP A 102 24.22 5.40 4.21
N ASP A 103 25.23 6.17 4.59
CA ASP A 103 26.29 5.72 5.52
C ASP A 103 25.76 5.31 6.91
N GLN A 104 24.52 5.70 7.26
CA GLN A 104 23.88 5.32 8.51
C GLN A 104 23.01 4.06 8.38
N TRP A 105 23.06 3.37 7.24
CA TRP A 105 22.19 2.23 6.94
C TRP A 105 22.11 1.18 8.05
N GLN A 106 23.27 0.75 8.59
CA GLN A 106 23.31 -0.26 9.64
C GLN A 106 22.61 0.21 10.93
N GLN A 107 22.79 1.48 11.31
CA GLN A 107 22.08 2.05 12.48
C GLN A 107 20.58 2.13 12.21
N THR A 108 20.20 2.56 11.01
CA THR A 108 18.79 2.67 10.59
C THR A 108 18.04 1.33 10.72
N ILE A 109 18.63 0.23 10.25
CA ILE A 109 17.96 -1.08 10.35
C ILE A 109 17.99 -1.65 11.77
N ASN A 110 19.02 -1.33 12.58
CA ASN A 110 19.04 -1.70 13.99
C ASN A 110 17.93 -0.96 14.77
N ASP A 111 17.75 0.34 14.53
CA ASP A 111 16.69 1.14 15.14
C ASP A 111 15.29 0.63 14.74
N ALA A 112 15.13 0.24 13.48
CA ALA A 112 13.88 -0.34 12.98
C ALA A 112 13.59 -1.71 13.64
N ALA A 113 14.60 -2.55 13.80
CA ALA A 113 14.46 -3.82 14.52
C ALA A 113 14.15 -3.61 16.01
N GLU A 114 14.79 -2.62 16.66
CA GLU A 114 14.50 -2.23 18.04
C GLU A 114 13.08 -1.70 18.22
N ALA A 115 12.56 -0.98 17.21
CA ALA A 115 11.18 -0.52 17.14
C ALA A 115 10.19 -1.63 16.76
N GLU A 116 10.66 -2.85 16.48
CA GLU A 116 9.87 -3.98 15.98
C GLU A 116 9.06 -3.66 14.71
N GLN A 117 9.61 -2.81 13.84
CA GLN A 117 9.01 -2.56 12.53
C GLN A 117 9.05 -3.83 11.68
N GLU A 118 7.98 -4.08 10.92
CA GLU A 118 7.96 -5.19 9.96
C GLU A 118 8.70 -4.84 8.66
N TYR A 119 8.68 -3.55 8.28
CA TYR A 119 9.29 -3.07 7.04
C TYR A 119 10.15 -1.83 7.27
N VAL A 120 11.19 -1.70 6.44
CA VAL A 120 11.88 -0.45 6.15
C VAL A 120 11.82 -0.21 4.65
N ILE A 121 11.43 0.99 4.25
CA ILE A 121 11.17 1.34 2.86
C ILE A 121 12.12 2.44 2.43
N CYS A 122 12.95 2.14 1.44
CA CYS A 122 13.76 3.16 0.79
C CYS A 122 12.85 4.00 -0.12
N SER A 123 12.72 5.28 0.19
CA SER A 123 11.84 6.22 -0.53
C SER A 123 12.57 7.17 -1.47
N SER A 124 13.86 6.91 -1.71
CA SER A 124 14.66 7.69 -2.65
C SER A 124 15.70 6.80 -3.33
N MET A 125 16.03 7.13 -4.57
CA MET A 125 17.10 6.43 -5.29
C MET A 125 18.44 6.67 -4.59
N PRO A 126 19.20 5.61 -4.26
CA PRO A 126 20.50 5.76 -3.59
C PRO A 126 21.60 6.33 -4.49
N SER A 127 21.35 6.47 -5.78
CA SER A 127 22.26 7.06 -6.75
C SER A 127 21.51 7.79 -7.85
N ASN A 128 22.16 8.78 -8.46
CA ASN A 128 21.59 9.60 -9.51
C ASN A 128 21.72 8.91 -10.88
N GLY A 129 20.76 9.16 -11.75
CA GLY A 129 20.74 8.74 -13.14
C GLY A 129 19.47 8.00 -13.54
N GLN A 130 18.68 8.65 -14.40
CA GLN A 130 17.46 8.07 -14.99
C GLN A 130 17.83 7.25 -16.23
N ASN A 131 18.48 6.10 -16.00
CA ASN A 131 18.92 5.19 -17.06
C ASN A 131 18.96 3.72 -16.58
N VAL A 132 18.87 2.80 -17.52
CA VAL A 132 18.85 1.35 -17.28
C VAL A 132 20.08 0.87 -16.51
N SER A 133 21.27 1.41 -16.82
CA SER A 133 22.51 1.00 -16.15
C SER A 133 22.49 1.33 -14.66
N ASN A 134 22.03 2.55 -14.31
CA ASN A 134 21.91 2.97 -12.92
C ASN A 134 20.85 2.14 -12.17
N TYR A 135 19.68 1.91 -12.78
CA TYR A 135 18.61 1.13 -12.15
C TYR A 135 19.00 -0.33 -11.87
N LYS A 136 19.84 -0.94 -12.71
CA LYS A 136 20.43 -2.26 -12.43
C LYS A 136 21.35 -2.23 -11.21
N LYS A 137 22.23 -1.22 -11.10
CA LYS A 137 23.10 -1.05 -9.92
C LYS A 137 22.27 -0.81 -8.64
N VAL A 138 21.19 -0.02 -8.74
CA VAL A 138 20.27 0.22 -7.63
C VAL A 138 19.56 -1.07 -7.21
N ALA A 139 19.14 -1.91 -8.18
CA ALA A 139 18.54 -3.21 -7.87
C ALA A 139 19.50 -4.13 -7.09
N GLU A 140 20.80 -4.13 -7.46
CA GLU A 140 21.84 -4.85 -6.71
C GLU A 140 21.99 -4.33 -5.27
N ALA A 141 21.99 -2.99 -5.09
CA ALA A 141 22.04 -2.36 -3.78
C ALA A 141 20.78 -2.70 -2.95
N PHE A 142 19.61 -2.76 -3.57
CA PHE A 142 18.36 -3.14 -2.90
C PHE A 142 18.36 -4.62 -2.49
N ASN A 143 18.86 -5.53 -3.31
CA ASN A 143 19.04 -6.94 -2.95
C ASN A 143 19.93 -7.07 -1.72
N LYS A 144 21.06 -6.35 -1.70
CA LYS A 144 21.99 -6.31 -0.55
C LYS A 144 21.32 -5.77 0.71
N ALA A 145 20.56 -4.68 0.60
CA ALA A 145 19.79 -4.12 1.71
C ALA A 145 18.75 -5.12 2.24
N GLY A 146 18.09 -5.85 1.34
CA GLY A 146 17.16 -6.92 1.69
C GLY A 146 17.82 -8.05 2.47
N GLU A 147 19.04 -8.46 2.09
CA GLU A 147 19.83 -9.45 2.86
C GLU A 147 20.17 -8.96 4.27
N ASP A 148 20.54 -7.68 4.40
CA ASP A 148 20.88 -7.11 5.70
C ASP A 148 19.64 -7.02 6.62
N CYS A 149 18.50 -6.58 6.08
CA CYS A 149 17.23 -6.56 6.79
C CYS A 149 16.78 -7.96 7.24
N LYS A 150 16.93 -8.97 6.37
CA LYS A 150 16.55 -10.36 6.66
C LYS A 150 17.29 -10.92 7.88
N LYS A 151 18.56 -10.55 8.13
CA LYS A 151 19.33 -10.94 9.31
C LYS A 151 18.69 -10.43 10.60
N LEU A 152 18.02 -9.30 10.55
CA LEU A 152 17.29 -8.66 11.66
C LEU A 152 15.80 -9.02 11.69
N LYS A 153 15.34 -9.92 10.81
CA LYS A 153 13.93 -10.34 10.67
C LYS A 153 12.97 -9.21 10.29
N ILE A 154 13.47 -8.15 9.69
CA ILE A 154 12.69 -7.09 9.05
C ILE A 154 12.75 -7.25 7.53
N LYS A 155 11.80 -6.63 6.83
CA LYS A 155 11.69 -6.69 5.37
C LYS A 155 12.11 -5.37 4.77
N PHE A 156 12.92 -5.43 3.73
CA PHE A 156 13.28 -4.27 2.93
C PHE A 156 12.25 -4.05 1.83
N GLY A 157 12.00 -2.80 1.47
CA GLY A 157 11.19 -2.42 0.32
C GLY A 157 11.61 -1.10 -0.32
N TYR A 158 11.03 -0.83 -1.49
CA TYR A 158 11.22 0.40 -2.24
C TYR A 158 9.88 1.06 -2.56
N HIS A 159 9.81 2.38 -2.40
CA HIS A 159 8.68 3.24 -2.73
C HIS A 159 9.01 4.05 -3.99
N ASN A 160 8.09 4.03 -4.96
CA ASN A 160 8.24 4.75 -6.23
C ASN A 160 7.60 6.14 -6.19
N HIS A 161 8.12 7.00 -7.08
CA HIS A 161 7.48 8.23 -7.53
C HIS A 161 7.10 8.10 -9.01
N GLU A 162 6.83 9.22 -9.71
CA GLU A 162 6.49 9.20 -11.13
C GLU A 162 7.71 8.97 -12.05
N TYR A 163 8.89 9.40 -11.64
CA TYR A 163 10.09 9.38 -12.49
C TYR A 163 10.63 7.95 -12.75
N GLU A 164 10.31 6.96 -11.91
CA GLU A 164 10.67 5.57 -12.19
C GLU A 164 9.93 4.99 -13.40
N PHE A 165 8.83 5.61 -13.82
CA PHE A 165 8.07 5.19 -15.00
C PHE A 165 8.56 5.82 -16.29
N GLU A 166 9.63 6.63 -16.26
CA GLU A 166 10.35 7.07 -17.44
C GLU A 166 10.93 5.89 -18.21
N GLN A 167 11.29 6.13 -19.48
CA GLN A 167 11.78 5.08 -20.36
C GLN A 167 13.15 5.44 -20.94
N GLU A 168 14.03 4.45 -20.99
CA GLU A 168 15.25 4.49 -21.79
C GLU A 168 15.23 3.33 -22.80
N ASN A 169 15.41 3.65 -24.08
CA ASN A 169 15.40 2.67 -25.19
C ASN A 169 14.16 1.73 -25.16
N GLY A 170 12.99 2.27 -24.85
CA GLY A 170 11.74 1.53 -24.78
C GLY A 170 11.54 0.69 -23.50
N GLN A 171 12.47 0.73 -22.57
CA GLN A 171 12.38 0.02 -21.29
C GLN A 171 11.92 0.97 -20.20
N VAL A 172 10.86 0.64 -19.48
CA VAL A 172 10.40 1.37 -18.29
C VAL A 172 11.38 1.11 -17.15
N LEU A 173 11.90 2.17 -16.52
CA LEU A 173 12.92 2.05 -15.49
C LEU A 173 12.42 1.31 -14.25
N TYR A 174 11.16 1.50 -13.86
CA TYR A 174 10.55 0.74 -12.75
C TYR A 174 10.53 -0.76 -13.03
N ASP A 175 10.29 -1.17 -14.29
CA ASP A 175 10.35 -2.57 -14.69
C ASP A 175 11.78 -3.17 -14.53
N ILE A 176 12.82 -2.33 -14.69
CA ILE A 176 14.20 -2.76 -14.44
C ILE A 176 14.38 -3.11 -12.95
N LEU A 177 13.86 -2.30 -12.03
CA LEU A 177 13.89 -2.62 -10.59
C LEU A 177 13.13 -3.92 -10.30
N LEU A 178 11.90 -4.04 -10.80
CA LEU A 178 11.05 -5.23 -10.58
C LEU A 178 11.69 -6.52 -11.09
N ASN A 179 12.37 -6.48 -12.25
CA ASN A 179 12.98 -7.65 -12.89
C ASN A 179 14.37 -7.99 -12.35
N ASN A 180 15.10 -7.05 -11.73
CA ASN A 180 16.45 -7.26 -11.22
C ASN A 180 16.52 -7.32 -9.68
N THR A 181 15.38 -7.19 -8.98
CA THR A 181 15.31 -7.40 -7.53
C THR A 181 14.71 -8.76 -7.20
N GLU A 182 15.28 -9.44 -6.19
CA GLU A 182 14.78 -10.72 -5.71
C GLU A 182 13.50 -10.51 -4.87
N ALA A 183 12.41 -11.18 -5.26
CA ALA A 183 11.10 -11.00 -4.64
C ALA A 183 11.04 -11.40 -3.15
N ASN A 184 11.94 -12.28 -2.70
CA ASN A 184 12.08 -12.72 -1.32
C ASN A 184 12.98 -11.78 -0.47
N LEU A 185 13.65 -10.81 -1.09
CA LEU A 185 14.51 -9.83 -0.44
C LEU A 185 13.94 -8.41 -0.51
N VAL A 186 13.36 -8.04 -1.66
CA VAL A 186 12.90 -6.67 -1.93
C VAL A 186 11.40 -6.66 -2.17
N ASN A 187 10.67 -5.99 -1.31
CA ASN A 187 9.25 -5.71 -1.49
C ASN A 187 9.07 -4.39 -2.24
N MET A 188 7.96 -4.23 -2.94
CA MET A 188 7.62 -2.95 -3.55
C MET A 188 6.45 -2.33 -2.79
N GLN A 189 6.64 -1.10 -2.33
CA GLN A 189 5.55 -0.25 -1.88
C GLN A 189 5.11 0.59 -3.07
N LEU A 190 3.97 0.24 -3.67
CA LEU A 190 3.49 0.96 -4.84
C LEU A 190 2.71 2.20 -4.42
N ASP A 191 3.23 3.38 -4.79
CA ASP A 191 2.44 4.61 -4.70
C ASP A 191 1.48 4.68 -5.89
N LEU A 192 0.20 4.46 -5.60
CA LEU A 192 -0.85 4.39 -6.62
C LEU A 192 -1.08 5.74 -7.31
N GLY A 193 -0.88 6.84 -6.57
CA GLY A 193 -1.03 8.20 -7.08
C GLY A 193 0.07 8.55 -8.08
N TRP A 194 1.32 8.27 -7.77
CA TRP A 194 2.43 8.53 -8.69
C TRP A 194 2.37 7.65 -9.94
N VAL A 195 1.87 6.40 -9.83
CA VAL A 195 1.63 5.55 -11.00
C VAL A 195 0.66 6.20 -11.99
N ILE A 196 -0.48 6.73 -11.51
CA ILE A 196 -1.46 7.37 -12.42
C ILE A 196 -0.95 8.71 -12.97
N VAL A 197 -0.17 9.48 -12.19
CA VAL A 197 0.51 10.71 -12.67
C VAL A 197 1.48 10.41 -13.80
N ALA A 198 2.19 9.29 -13.73
CA ALA A 198 3.06 8.79 -14.81
C ALA A 198 2.27 8.25 -16.03
N GLY A 199 0.95 8.35 -16.04
CA GLY A 199 0.10 7.86 -17.13
C GLY A 199 0.01 6.33 -17.21
N LYS A 200 0.29 5.63 -16.09
CA LYS A 200 0.21 4.18 -15.98
C LYS A 200 -1.03 3.77 -15.17
N ASN A 201 -1.40 2.49 -15.27
CA ASN A 201 -2.50 1.92 -14.49
C ASN A 201 -1.90 0.95 -13.44
N PRO A 202 -2.12 1.17 -12.14
CA PRO A 202 -1.61 0.26 -11.10
C PRO A 202 -2.07 -1.20 -11.28
N ILE A 203 -3.28 -1.42 -11.80
CA ILE A 203 -3.82 -2.77 -12.04
C ILE A 203 -3.01 -3.54 -13.07
N ASP A 204 -2.44 -2.87 -14.07
CA ASP A 204 -1.57 -3.51 -15.05
C ASP A 204 -0.29 -4.04 -14.38
N TYR A 205 0.26 -3.30 -13.39
CA TYR A 205 1.38 -3.75 -12.56
C TYR A 205 1.01 -4.93 -11.67
N PHE A 206 -0.18 -4.92 -11.07
CA PHE A 206 -0.67 -6.05 -10.28
C PHE A 206 -0.80 -7.33 -11.12
N ASN A 207 -1.24 -7.20 -12.36
CA ASN A 207 -1.38 -8.33 -13.30
C ASN A 207 -0.02 -8.80 -13.82
N LYS A 208 0.90 -7.87 -14.12
CA LYS A 208 2.22 -8.18 -14.64
C LYS A 208 3.15 -8.79 -13.59
N PHE A 209 3.03 -8.34 -12.34
CA PHE A 209 3.89 -8.75 -11.22
C PHE A 209 3.03 -9.14 -9.99
N PRO A 210 2.26 -10.25 -10.08
CA PRO A 210 1.33 -10.63 -9.01
C PRO A 210 2.08 -10.90 -7.69
N GLY A 211 1.53 -10.38 -6.60
CA GLY A 211 2.08 -10.57 -5.26
C GLY A 211 3.30 -9.69 -4.91
N ARG A 212 3.78 -8.84 -5.82
CA ARG A 212 4.99 -8.02 -5.64
C ARG A 212 4.78 -6.74 -4.82
N PHE A 213 3.52 -6.34 -4.57
CA PHE A 213 3.17 -5.05 -3.96
C PHE A 213 2.45 -5.24 -2.62
N PRO A 214 3.13 -5.77 -1.58
CA PRO A 214 2.52 -6.00 -0.27
C PRO A 214 2.17 -4.71 0.47
N LEU A 215 2.72 -3.60 0.05
CA LEU A 215 2.49 -2.27 0.62
C LEU A 215 2.01 -1.32 -0.49
N TRP A 216 1.06 -0.46 -0.14
CA TRP A 216 0.63 0.62 -1.00
C TRP A 216 0.70 1.96 -0.29
N HIS A 217 1.07 3.01 -1.03
CA HIS A 217 0.62 4.35 -0.71
C HIS A 217 -0.69 4.62 -1.44
N LEU A 218 -1.73 4.80 -0.64
CA LEU A 218 -3.04 5.20 -1.12
C LEU A 218 -3.07 6.73 -1.17
N LYS A 219 -2.81 7.26 -2.35
CA LYS A 219 -2.70 8.69 -2.64
C LYS A 219 -3.60 9.03 -3.82
N ASP A 220 -4.60 9.89 -3.62
CA ASP A 220 -5.42 10.40 -4.73
C ASP A 220 -4.78 11.67 -5.29
N MET A 221 -4.85 11.87 -6.59
CA MET A 221 -4.12 12.91 -7.30
C MET A 221 -5.04 13.78 -8.15
N ASP A 222 -4.97 15.10 -7.98
CA ASP A 222 -5.49 16.05 -8.96
C ASP A 222 -4.66 15.93 -10.24
N MET A 223 -5.21 15.29 -11.25
CA MET A 223 -4.51 14.96 -12.49
C MET A 223 -4.14 16.20 -13.32
N THR A 224 -4.79 17.34 -13.09
CA THR A 224 -4.47 18.60 -13.77
C THR A 224 -3.26 19.26 -13.13
N LYS A 225 -3.20 19.29 -11.80
CA LYS A 225 -2.13 19.92 -11.03
C LYS A 225 -0.97 18.97 -10.74
N LYS A 226 -1.18 17.65 -10.90
CA LYS A 226 -0.25 16.58 -10.49
C LYS A 226 0.15 16.69 -9.01
N LYS A 227 -0.83 16.94 -8.17
CA LYS A 227 -0.70 17.12 -6.72
C LYS A 227 -1.67 16.23 -5.99
N SER A 228 -1.31 15.80 -4.79
CA SER A 228 -2.19 15.01 -3.95
C SER A 228 -3.45 15.80 -3.55
N THR A 229 -4.55 15.10 -3.39
CA THR A 229 -5.84 15.67 -3.00
C THR A 229 -6.62 14.69 -2.13
N GLU A 230 -7.71 15.15 -1.54
CA GLU A 230 -8.59 14.30 -0.73
C GLU A 230 -9.26 13.22 -1.58
N PHE A 231 -9.47 12.05 -1.01
CA PHE A 231 -10.05 10.88 -1.68
C PHE A 231 -11.41 11.18 -2.33
N GLY A 232 -11.52 10.75 -3.59
CA GLY A 232 -12.70 10.97 -4.42
C GLY A 232 -12.73 12.32 -5.12
N LYS A 233 -11.71 13.18 -4.94
CA LYS A 233 -11.56 14.45 -5.67
C LYS A 233 -10.52 14.34 -6.81
N GLY A 234 -9.74 13.26 -6.82
CA GLY A 234 -8.69 13.03 -7.80
C GLY A 234 -9.06 11.99 -8.87
N GLY A 235 -8.02 11.43 -9.49
CA GLY A 235 -8.15 10.50 -10.63
C GLY A 235 -8.00 9.03 -10.26
N LEU A 236 -7.72 8.66 -9.00
CA LEU A 236 -7.53 7.27 -8.61
C LEU A 236 -8.88 6.56 -8.38
N ASP A 237 -9.14 5.47 -9.10
CA ASP A 237 -10.27 4.58 -8.77
C ASP A 237 -9.90 3.70 -7.56
N ILE A 238 -10.05 4.29 -6.36
CA ILE A 238 -9.74 3.63 -5.08
C ILE A 238 -10.52 2.32 -4.93
N LYS A 239 -11.77 2.27 -5.40
CA LYS A 239 -12.59 1.05 -5.34
C LYS A 239 -12.00 -0.06 -6.19
N ALA A 240 -11.56 0.24 -7.41
CA ALA A 240 -10.90 -0.73 -8.29
C ALA A 240 -9.59 -1.24 -7.67
N MET A 241 -8.81 -0.37 -7.01
CA MET A 241 -7.59 -0.79 -6.30
C MET A 241 -7.91 -1.86 -5.26
N PHE A 242 -8.84 -1.62 -4.34
CA PHE A 242 -9.19 -2.60 -3.30
C PHE A 242 -9.78 -3.90 -3.86
N LYS A 243 -10.51 -3.87 -4.97
CA LYS A 243 -10.95 -5.10 -5.66
C LYS A 243 -9.78 -5.96 -6.16
N ASN A 244 -8.66 -5.34 -6.51
CA ASN A 244 -7.45 -5.99 -7.01
C ASN A 244 -6.37 -6.19 -5.93
N ALA A 245 -6.67 -5.90 -4.66
CA ALA A 245 -5.72 -5.99 -3.55
C ALA A 245 -5.09 -7.40 -3.41
N LYS A 246 -5.87 -8.45 -3.61
CA LYS A 246 -5.36 -9.83 -3.58
C LYS A 246 -4.35 -10.09 -4.69
N GLN A 247 -4.61 -9.60 -5.89
CA GLN A 247 -3.72 -9.77 -7.05
C GLN A 247 -2.38 -9.06 -6.83
N SER A 248 -2.40 -7.87 -6.24
CA SER A 248 -1.17 -7.14 -5.90
C SER A 248 -0.36 -7.80 -4.78
N GLY A 249 -1.00 -8.61 -3.92
CA GLY A 249 -0.42 -9.16 -2.70
C GLY A 249 -0.47 -8.21 -1.51
N MET A 250 -1.32 -7.16 -1.55
CA MET A 250 -1.43 -6.12 -0.55
C MET A 250 -1.71 -6.71 0.84
N LYS A 251 -0.89 -6.30 1.80
CA LYS A 251 -1.03 -6.58 3.24
C LYS A 251 -1.39 -5.34 4.01
N TYR A 252 -0.71 -4.23 3.71
CA TYR A 252 -0.91 -2.94 4.35
C TYR A 252 -1.00 -1.85 3.29
N PHE A 253 -1.74 -0.80 3.60
CA PHE A 253 -1.71 0.43 2.84
C PHE A 253 -1.63 1.61 3.79
N PHE A 254 -0.96 2.66 3.35
CA PHE A 254 -0.80 3.91 4.10
C PHE A 254 -1.38 5.05 3.28
N ILE A 255 -2.22 5.86 3.91
CA ILE A 255 -2.67 7.10 3.31
C ILE A 255 -1.48 8.06 3.29
N GLU A 256 -1.22 8.65 2.13
CA GLU A 256 -0.31 9.77 2.01
C GLU A 256 -0.97 10.90 1.26
N GLN A 257 -0.87 12.10 1.82
CA GLN A 257 -1.32 13.34 1.20
C GLN A 257 -0.35 14.45 1.56
N GLU A 258 0.12 15.19 0.55
CA GLU A 258 1.19 16.20 0.69
C GLU A 258 0.67 17.62 0.58
N GLU A 259 -0.45 17.83 -0.11
CA GLU A 259 -1.17 19.08 -0.24
C GLU A 259 -2.58 18.95 0.30
N TYR A 260 -3.08 20.02 0.88
CA TYR A 260 -4.33 20.04 1.61
C TYR A 260 -5.19 21.22 1.17
N SER A 261 -6.51 21.00 1.11
CA SER A 261 -7.46 22.08 0.87
C SER A 261 -7.55 23.09 2.03
N ASP A 262 -7.24 22.63 3.26
CA ASP A 262 -7.22 23.41 4.50
C ASP A 262 -6.04 22.91 5.37
N THR A 263 -6.27 21.97 6.30
CA THR A 263 -5.25 21.40 7.17
C THR A 263 -5.06 19.90 6.91
N PRO A 264 -3.89 19.30 7.24
CA PRO A 264 -3.73 17.85 7.17
C PRO A 264 -4.81 17.09 7.94
N LEU A 265 -5.18 17.59 9.12
CA LEU A 265 -6.21 16.95 9.96
C LEU A 265 -7.59 16.97 9.29
N ALA A 266 -8.00 18.09 8.71
CA ALA A 266 -9.28 18.20 7.98
C ALA A 266 -9.32 17.28 6.75
N SER A 267 -8.23 17.24 5.97
CA SER A 267 -8.10 16.33 4.83
C SER A 267 -8.15 14.86 5.26
N MET A 268 -7.47 14.50 6.36
CA MET A 268 -7.54 13.13 6.87
C MET A 268 -8.93 12.77 7.42
N GLN A 269 -9.66 13.68 8.05
CA GLN A 269 -11.06 13.44 8.43
C GLN A 269 -11.94 13.14 7.22
N HIS A 270 -11.74 13.86 6.10
CA HIS A 270 -12.41 13.58 4.83
C HIS A 270 -12.04 12.20 4.29
N ASN A 271 -10.75 11.87 4.22
CA ASN A 271 -10.25 10.59 3.70
C ASN A 271 -10.76 9.41 4.53
N MET A 272 -10.75 9.52 5.85
CA MET A 272 -11.32 8.52 6.74
C MET A 272 -12.83 8.34 6.56
N ALA A 273 -13.57 9.42 6.37
CA ALA A 273 -15.00 9.36 6.10
C ALA A 273 -15.30 8.70 4.74
N TYR A 274 -14.47 8.97 3.72
CA TYR A 274 -14.56 8.32 2.42
C TYR A 274 -14.33 6.81 2.54
N LEU A 275 -13.23 6.38 3.17
CA LEU A 275 -12.90 4.95 3.31
C LEU A 275 -13.93 4.18 4.16
N LYS A 276 -14.49 4.79 5.20
CA LYS A 276 -15.57 4.18 6.02
C LYS A 276 -16.84 3.88 5.20
N LYS A 277 -17.11 4.66 4.17
CA LYS A 277 -18.26 4.46 3.26
C LYS A 277 -17.96 3.54 2.09
N LEU A 278 -16.68 3.33 1.77
CA LEU A 278 -16.26 2.54 0.63
C LEU A 278 -16.67 1.06 0.81
N LYS A 279 -17.31 0.51 -0.24
CA LYS A 279 -17.69 -0.90 -0.34
C LYS A 279 -17.16 -1.46 -1.67
N PHE A 280 -16.50 -2.61 -1.64
CA PHE A 280 -15.87 -3.25 -2.82
C PHE A 280 -16.01 -4.76 -2.79
#